data_ad77c542c22020c525cd5be7030137b9
#
_entry.id   ad77c542c22020c525cd5be7030137b9
#
_cell.length_a   1.000
_cell.length_b   1.000
_cell.length_c   1.000
_cell.angle_alpha   90.00
_cell.angle_beta   90.00
_cell.angle_gamma   90.00
#
_symmetry.space_group_name_H-M   'P 1'
#
loop_
_entity.id
_entity.type
_entity.pdbx_description
1 polymer ?
#
loop_
_entity_poly.entity_id
_entity_poly.type
_entity_poly.pdbx_seq_one_letter_code
_entity_poly.pdbx_strand_id
1 'polypeptide(L)'
;MAKCYFYNEDCLASMKRMQEKGFKVDLVLSSPPYNTGRPSNSKRSIENLESRYDSHLDDMTDEQYAKWITDIFNNFDKILNKNGVILWNVSYGNEKPNSMWVSLLSILQNTNFMIAEMIVWKKKSALPNNVSPNKLTRIIEPVFVICREDEFKTFNANEQVKSVSKTG
;
A
#
# COMPACT_ATOMS: atom_id res chain seq x y z
N MET A 1 -2.99 -12.59 -26.38
CA MET A 1 -2.56 -11.22 -25.97
C MET A 1 -3.20 -10.90 -24.64
N ALA A 2 -2.43 -10.34 -23.69
CA ALA A 2 -2.97 -9.84 -22.44
C ALA A 2 -3.84 -8.62 -22.74
N LYS A 3 -5.01 -8.53 -22.06
CA LYS A 3 -5.89 -7.35 -22.15
C LYS A 3 -5.60 -6.47 -20.95
N CYS A 4 -5.50 -5.17 -21.16
CA CYS A 4 -5.31 -4.17 -20.12
C CYS A 4 -6.50 -3.20 -20.15
N TYR A 5 -7.03 -2.89 -18.96
CA TYR A 5 -8.16 -1.98 -18.79
C TYR A 5 -7.75 -0.86 -17.81
N PHE A 6 -8.07 0.38 -18.17
CA PHE A 6 -7.80 1.55 -17.34
C PHE A 6 -9.11 2.21 -16.96
N TYR A 7 -9.26 2.55 -15.69
CA TYR A 7 -10.43 3.23 -15.16
C TYR A 7 -9.98 4.47 -14.38
N ASN A 8 -10.55 5.63 -14.68
CA ASN A 8 -10.33 6.86 -13.93
C ASN A 8 -11.54 7.07 -13.01
N GLU A 9 -11.52 6.42 -11.86
CA GLU A 9 -12.60 6.46 -10.88
C GLU A 9 -12.10 6.05 -9.49
N ASP A 10 -12.91 6.28 -8.46
CA ASP A 10 -12.63 5.81 -7.10
C ASP A 10 -12.53 4.27 -7.05
N CYS A 11 -11.55 3.75 -6.31
CA CYS A 11 -11.29 2.32 -6.23
C CYS A 11 -12.44 1.53 -5.60
N LEU A 12 -13.19 2.09 -4.66
CA LEU A 12 -14.36 1.44 -4.05
C LEU A 12 -15.49 1.28 -5.08
N ALA A 13 -15.68 2.30 -5.96
CA ALA A 13 -16.64 2.20 -7.05
C ALA A 13 -16.24 1.13 -8.06
N SER A 14 -14.95 1.08 -8.44
CA SER A 14 -14.41 0.01 -9.30
C SER A 14 -14.64 -1.37 -8.69
N MET A 15 -14.29 -1.56 -7.42
CA MET A 15 -14.43 -2.84 -6.74
C MET A 15 -15.90 -3.27 -6.62
N LYS A 16 -16.82 -2.33 -6.35
CA LYS A 16 -18.25 -2.61 -6.34
C LYS A 16 -18.74 -3.13 -7.69
N ARG A 17 -18.35 -2.46 -8.78
CA ARG A 17 -18.69 -2.90 -10.15
C ARG A 17 -18.09 -4.27 -10.48
N MET A 18 -16.87 -4.57 -10.01
CA MET A 18 -16.27 -5.90 -10.17
C MET A 18 -17.08 -6.97 -9.45
N GLN A 19 -17.53 -6.70 -8.22
CA GLN A 19 -18.38 -7.60 -7.44
C GLN A 19 -19.69 -7.87 -8.18
N GLU A 20 -20.38 -6.84 -8.65
CA GLU A 20 -21.66 -6.94 -9.39
C GLU A 20 -21.52 -7.79 -10.65
N LYS A 21 -20.36 -7.76 -11.31
CA LYS A 21 -20.06 -8.54 -12.52
C LYS A 21 -19.42 -9.90 -12.24
N GLY A 22 -19.19 -10.25 -10.98
CA GLY A 22 -18.52 -11.50 -10.60
C GLY A 22 -17.04 -11.57 -10.95
N PHE A 23 -16.39 -10.44 -11.25
CA PHE A 23 -14.95 -10.42 -11.52
C PHE A 23 -14.14 -10.66 -10.24
N LYS A 24 -13.12 -11.50 -10.37
CA LYS A 24 -12.15 -11.79 -9.32
C LYS A 24 -10.74 -11.55 -9.84
N VAL A 25 -9.82 -11.32 -8.92
CA VAL A 25 -8.39 -11.12 -9.19
C VAL A 25 -7.54 -12.03 -8.32
N ASP A 26 -6.36 -12.41 -8.81
CA ASP A 26 -5.40 -13.22 -8.07
C ASP A 26 -4.39 -12.36 -7.32
N LEU A 27 -4.18 -11.14 -7.79
CA LEU A 27 -3.21 -10.20 -7.23
C LEU A 27 -3.79 -8.79 -7.20
N VAL A 28 -3.64 -8.14 -6.05
CA VAL A 28 -3.76 -6.69 -5.91
C VAL A 28 -2.38 -6.11 -5.66
N LEU A 29 -1.98 -5.11 -6.43
CA LEU A 29 -0.77 -4.33 -6.19
C LEU A 29 -1.17 -2.88 -5.99
N SER A 30 -0.91 -2.31 -4.83
CA SER A 30 -1.34 -0.95 -4.51
C SER A 30 -0.32 -0.20 -3.63
N SER A 31 -0.24 1.10 -3.89
CA SER A 31 0.40 2.09 -3.05
C SER A 31 -0.66 3.16 -2.74
N PRO A 32 -1.44 2.99 -1.66
CA PRO A 32 -2.52 3.90 -1.32
C PRO A 32 -2.00 5.28 -0.89
N PRO A 33 -2.84 6.29 -0.77
CA PRO A 33 -2.48 7.50 -0.01
C PRO A 33 -2.01 7.13 1.39
N TYR A 34 -0.85 7.68 1.80
CA TYR A 34 -0.19 7.27 3.06
C TYR A 34 -0.65 8.04 4.29
N ASN A 35 -1.59 8.96 4.12
CA ASN A 35 -2.06 9.86 5.18
C ASN A 35 -0.89 10.63 5.84
N THR A 36 -0.08 11.28 5.01
CA THR A 36 1.18 11.89 5.46
C THR A 36 1.02 13.22 6.18
N GLY A 37 -0.21 13.75 6.26
CA GLY A 37 -0.50 15.05 6.86
C GLY A 37 -0.09 16.25 5.99
N ARG A 38 0.22 16.01 4.72
CA ARG A 38 0.56 17.10 3.81
C ARG A 38 -0.70 17.66 3.19
N PRO A 39 -0.99 18.95 3.41
CA PRO A 39 -2.11 19.57 2.73
C PRO A 39 -1.91 19.50 1.21
N SER A 40 -2.97 19.22 0.48
CA SER A 40 -3.00 19.15 -0.99
C SER A 40 -2.43 20.42 -1.65
N ASN A 41 -2.43 21.55 -0.93
CA ASN A 41 -1.95 22.87 -1.36
C ASN A 41 -0.57 23.24 -0.80
N SER A 42 0.25 22.31 -0.35
CA SER A 42 1.60 22.67 0.10
C SER A 42 2.39 23.19 -1.09
N LYS A 43 2.51 24.52 -1.19
CA LYS A 43 3.33 25.28 -2.12
C LYS A 43 4.84 25.01 -1.96
N ARG A 44 5.24 23.77 -1.71
CA ARG A 44 6.63 23.37 -1.83
C ARG A 44 6.88 22.90 -3.25
N SER A 45 6.92 23.91 -4.12
CA SER A 45 7.77 24.06 -5.30
C SER A 45 8.42 22.79 -5.83
N ILE A 46 7.69 22.07 -6.66
CA ILE A 46 8.13 21.94 -8.05
C ILE A 46 6.98 22.59 -8.80
N GLU A 47 7.26 23.69 -9.46
CA GLU A 47 6.32 24.37 -10.33
C GLU A 47 5.63 23.33 -11.19
N ASN A 48 4.27 23.29 -11.15
CA ASN A 48 3.39 22.42 -11.92
C ASN A 48 3.10 20.99 -11.43
N LEU A 49 3.32 20.62 -10.15
CA LEU A 49 2.59 19.48 -9.59
C LEU A 49 1.30 20.01 -8.93
N GLU A 50 0.24 20.09 -9.72
CA GLU A 50 -1.15 20.17 -9.27
C GLU A 50 -1.39 19.10 -8.21
N SER A 51 -2.33 19.33 -7.30
CA SER A 51 -2.59 18.47 -6.15
C SER A 51 -2.49 16.98 -6.53
N ARG A 52 -1.71 16.21 -5.77
CA ARG A 52 -1.52 14.77 -6.04
C ARG A 52 -2.85 14.01 -6.14
N TYR A 53 -3.90 14.57 -5.57
CA TYR A 53 -5.23 13.99 -5.51
C TYR A 53 -6.26 15.10 -5.59
N ASP A 54 -7.07 15.12 -6.63
CA ASP A 54 -8.12 16.14 -6.85
C ASP A 54 -9.23 16.08 -5.78
N SER A 55 -9.42 14.93 -5.15
CA SER A 55 -10.54 14.68 -4.23
C SER A 55 -10.16 13.99 -2.93
N HIS A 56 -8.90 13.57 -2.74
CA HIS A 56 -8.48 12.84 -1.56
C HIS A 56 -7.66 13.75 -0.61
N LEU A 57 -8.13 13.87 0.63
CA LEU A 57 -7.40 14.55 1.68
C LEU A 57 -6.38 13.57 2.29
N ASP A 58 -5.08 13.82 2.06
CA ASP A 58 -3.97 13.08 2.67
C ASP A 58 -3.72 13.54 4.14
N ASP A 59 -4.82 13.89 4.82
CA ASP A 59 -4.84 14.43 6.18
C ASP A 59 -6.08 13.98 6.98
N MET A 60 -6.38 12.69 6.93
CA MET A 60 -7.43 12.09 7.75
C MET A 60 -6.98 11.96 9.20
N THR A 61 -7.92 11.96 10.18
CA THR A 61 -7.60 11.47 11.53
C THR A 61 -7.21 9.99 11.47
N ASP A 62 -6.56 9.49 12.52
CA ASP A 62 -6.16 8.08 12.57
C ASP A 62 -7.38 7.15 12.50
N GLU A 63 -8.50 7.50 13.13
CA GLU A 63 -9.76 6.76 13.09
C GLU A 63 -10.39 6.76 11.69
N GLN A 64 -10.38 7.91 11.01
CA GLN A 64 -10.89 8.01 9.65
C GLN A 64 -10.05 7.18 8.68
N TYR A 65 -8.73 7.23 8.84
CA TYR A 65 -7.81 6.47 8.01
C TYR A 65 -7.94 4.97 8.28
N ALA A 66 -8.04 4.57 9.54
CA ALA A 66 -8.28 3.19 9.94
C ALA A 66 -9.57 2.64 9.32
N LYS A 67 -10.65 3.40 9.41
CA LYS A 67 -11.92 3.02 8.79
C LYS A 67 -11.82 2.89 7.28
N TRP A 68 -11.20 3.85 6.62
CA TRP A 68 -11.04 3.84 5.16
C TRP A 68 -10.23 2.63 4.69
N ILE A 69 -9.12 2.30 5.37
CA ILE A 69 -8.31 1.11 5.08
C ILE A 69 -9.14 -0.17 5.28
N THR A 70 -9.89 -0.26 6.38
CA THR A 70 -10.77 -1.40 6.67
C THR A 70 -11.81 -1.59 5.57
N ASP A 71 -12.45 -0.51 5.12
CA ASP A 71 -13.44 -0.54 4.03
C ASP A 71 -12.82 -1.05 2.71
N ILE A 72 -11.61 -0.62 2.39
CA ILE A 72 -10.86 -1.09 1.21
C ILE A 72 -10.59 -2.60 1.30
N PHE A 73 -10.06 -3.08 2.42
CA PHE A 73 -9.72 -4.49 2.59
C PHE A 73 -10.96 -5.39 2.61
N ASN A 74 -12.06 -4.96 3.20
CA ASN A 74 -13.34 -5.64 3.12
C ASN A 74 -13.90 -5.74 1.68
N ASN A 75 -13.54 -4.81 0.80
CA ASN A 75 -13.87 -4.90 -0.61
C ASN A 75 -12.87 -5.77 -1.38
N PHE A 76 -11.58 -5.77 -1.02
CA PHE A 76 -10.61 -6.73 -1.57
C PHE A 76 -11.04 -8.16 -1.27
N ASP A 77 -11.53 -8.45 -0.07
CA ASP A 77 -12.01 -9.78 0.29
C ASP A 77 -13.10 -10.30 -0.66
N LYS A 78 -13.94 -9.41 -1.14
CA LYS A 78 -15.03 -9.76 -2.07
C LYS A 78 -14.58 -9.98 -3.51
N ILE A 79 -13.44 -9.45 -3.94
CA ILE A 79 -12.94 -9.54 -5.32
C ILE A 79 -11.70 -10.43 -5.47
N LEU A 80 -11.05 -10.83 -4.38
CA LEU A 80 -9.92 -11.75 -4.43
C LEU A 80 -10.40 -13.19 -4.68
N ASN A 81 -9.69 -13.89 -5.57
CA ASN A 81 -9.78 -15.32 -5.70
C ASN A 81 -9.30 -16.03 -4.44
N LYS A 82 -9.60 -17.32 -4.34
CA LYS A 82 -8.98 -18.19 -3.34
C LYS A 82 -7.46 -18.18 -3.52
N ASN A 83 -6.71 -18.08 -2.42
CA ASN A 83 -5.26 -17.89 -2.37
C ASN A 83 -4.76 -16.62 -3.09
N GLY A 84 -5.62 -15.63 -3.29
CA GLY A 84 -5.21 -14.34 -3.84
C GLY A 84 -4.34 -13.56 -2.85
N VAL A 85 -3.47 -12.70 -3.38
CA VAL A 85 -2.46 -11.96 -2.62
C VAL A 85 -2.58 -10.47 -2.85
N ILE A 86 -2.30 -9.69 -1.83
CA ILE A 86 -2.23 -8.23 -1.89
C ILE A 86 -0.79 -7.82 -1.60
N LEU A 87 -0.19 -7.07 -2.51
CA LEU A 87 1.08 -6.37 -2.29
C LEU A 87 0.74 -4.92 -1.92
N TRP A 88 0.93 -4.60 -0.65
CA TRP A 88 0.54 -3.34 -0.06
C TRP A 88 1.76 -2.50 0.29
N ASN A 89 2.06 -1.49 -0.54
CA ASN A 89 3.17 -0.58 -0.31
C ASN A 89 2.69 0.60 0.53
N VAL A 90 3.14 0.72 1.74
CA VAL A 90 2.83 1.84 2.64
C VAL A 90 4.08 2.39 3.28
N SER A 91 4.05 3.67 3.59
CA SER A 91 5.11 4.37 4.29
C SER A 91 4.49 5.35 5.29
N TYR A 92 5.30 6.16 5.93
CA TYR A 92 4.86 7.16 6.91
C TYR A 92 5.38 8.54 6.55
N GLY A 93 4.62 9.58 6.92
CA GLY A 93 5.02 10.98 6.79
C GLY A 93 5.87 11.47 7.97
N ASN A 94 6.45 12.66 7.82
CA ASN A 94 7.11 13.32 8.94
C ASN A 94 6.09 13.88 9.93
N GLU A 95 4.99 14.37 9.41
CA GLU A 95 3.89 14.97 10.15
C GLU A 95 3.02 13.92 10.84
N LYS A 96 2.85 12.76 10.21
CA LYS A 96 2.08 11.61 10.73
C LYS A 96 2.93 10.34 10.73
N PRO A 97 3.84 10.18 11.72
CA PRO A 97 4.77 9.05 11.74
C PRO A 97 4.10 7.69 11.97
N ASN A 98 2.90 7.68 12.52
CA ASN A 98 2.17 6.46 12.86
C ASN A 98 1.23 5.96 11.74
N SER A 99 1.03 6.73 10.67
CA SER A 99 0.04 6.40 9.64
C SER A 99 0.21 5.00 9.02
N MET A 100 1.45 4.56 8.81
CA MET A 100 1.74 3.19 8.35
C MET A 100 1.23 2.15 9.35
N TRP A 101 1.48 2.35 10.65
CA TRP A 101 1.04 1.42 11.70
C TRP A 101 -0.47 1.41 11.85
N VAL A 102 -1.13 2.57 11.73
CA VAL A 102 -2.60 2.66 11.72
C VAL A 102 -3.17 1.82 10.59
N SER A 103 -2.59 1.91 9.36
CA SER A 103 -2.99 1.07 8.24
C SER A 103 -2.86 -0.42 8.55
N LEU A 104 -1.68 -0.87 9.00
CA LEU A 104 -1.41 -2.28 9.24
C LEU A 104 -2.26 -2.86 10.38
N LEU A 105 -2.38 -2.13 11.49
CA LEU A 105 -3.20 -2.55 12.62
C LEU A 105 -4.68 -2.64 12.24
N SER A 106 -5.18 -1.71 11.41
CA SER A 106 -6.57 -1.76 10.93
C SER A 106 -6.85 -3.00 10.12
N ILE A 107 -5.90 -3.43 9.27
CA ILE A 107 -6.00 -4.67 8.51
C ILE A 107 -6.07 -5.87 9.45
N LEU A 108 -5.11 -5.99 10.38
CA LEU A 108 -4.99 -7.13 11.26
C LEU A 108 -6.14 -7.26 12.27
N GLN A 109 -6.72 -6.15 12.72
CA GLN A 109 -7.74 -6.15 13.77
C GLN A 109 -9.18 -6.21 13.24
N ASN A 110 -9.40 -5.71 12.02
CA ASN A 110 -10.76 -5.46 11.53
C ASN A 110 -11.08 -6.21 10.22
N THR A 111 -10.19 -7.11 9.77
CA THR A 111 -10.39 -7.88 8.54
C THR A 111 -9.92 -9.33 8.71
N ASN A 112 -10.20 -10.18 7.72
CA ASN A 112 -9.77 -11.58 7.69
C ASN A 112 -8.35 -11.76 7.10
N PHE A 113 -7.58 -10.68 7.00
CA PHE A 113 -6.28 -10.71 6.39
C PHE A 113 -5.15 -10.75 7.42
N MET A 114 -4.06 -11.39 7.06
CA MET A 114 -2.81 -11.43 7.79
C MET A 114 -1.67 -10.85 6.95
N ILE A 115 -0.63 -10.37 7.60
CA ILE A 115 0.64 -10.02 6.95
C ILE A 115 1.49 -11.29 6.91
N ALA A 116 1.68 -11.82 5.71
CA ALA A 116 2.43 -13.05 5.49
C ALA A 116 3.93 -12.81 5.41
N GLU A 117 4.34 -11.68 4.80
CA GLU A 117 5.76 -11.36 4.58
C GLU A 117 5.94 -9.84 4.40
N MET A 118 7.17 -9.37 4.53
CA MET A 118 7.56 -8.00 4.25
C MET A 118 8.74 -7.96 3.28
N ILE A 119 8.52 -7.33 2.14
CA ILE A 119 9.56 -7.03 1.16
C ILE A 119 10.14 -5.65 1.45
N VAL A 120 11.44 -5.55 1.54
CA VAL A 120 12.14 -4.28 1.73
C VAL A 120 12.59 -3.73 0.37
N TRP A 121 11.93 -2.69 -0.09
CA TRP A 121 12.33 -1.99 -1.29
C TRP A 121 13.38 -0.91 -0.96
N LYS A 122 14.64 -1.19 -1.32
CA LYS A 122 15.74 -0.23 -1.17
C LYS A 122 15.74 0.73 -2.36
N LYS A 123 15.65 2.03 -2.08
CA LYS A 123 15.72 3.09 -3.10
C LYS A 123 17.18 3.28 -3.57
N LYS A 124 17.37 3.43 -4.88
CA LYS A 124 18.69 3.73 -5.43
C LYS A 124 19.16 5.16 -5.08
N SER A 125 18.21 6.11 -5.05
CA SER A 125 18.47 7.50 -4.68
C SER A 125 17.39 7.94 -3.70
N ALA A 126 17.76 8.13 -2.45
CA ALA A 126 16.89 8.74 -1.45
C ALA A 126 17.29 10.20 -1.30
N LEU A 127 16.31 11.11 -1.37
CA LEU A 127 16.54 12.50 -1.04
C LEU A 127 16.95 12.59 0.44
N PRO A 128 18.06 13.28 0.76
CA PRO A 128 18.47 13.49 2.14
C PRO A 128 17.33 14.12 2.94
N ASN A 129 17.20 13.72 4.21
CA ASN A 129 16.26 14.36 5.09
C ASN A 129 16.85 15.67 5.62
N ASN A 130 16.72 16.73 4.84
CA ASN A 130 17.22 18.07 5.21
C ASN A 130 16.21 18.87 6.05
N VAL A 131 15.03 18.31 6.31
CA VAL A 131 13.91 19.03 6.93
C VAL A 131 13.86 18.85 8.44
N SER A 132 14.45 17.79 8.95
CA SER A 132 14.45 17.51 10.39
C SER A 132 15.79 16.94 10.84
N PRO A 133 16.51 17.63 11.73
CA PRO A 133 17.80 17.15 12.26
C PRO A 133 17.66 15.87 13.09
N ASN A 134 16.45 15.56 13.54
CA ASN A 134 16.16 14.43 14.43
C ASN A 134 15.64 13.19 13.69
N LYS A 135 15.68 13.16 12.35
CA LYS A 135 15.17 12.03 11.57
C LYS A 135 16.18 11.55 10.53
N LEU A 136 16.32 10.25 10.42
CA LEU A 136 17.18 9.64 9.43
C LEU A 136 16.56 9.75 8.02
N THR A 137 17.43 9.75 7.00
CA THR A 137 17.00 9.61 5.61
C THR A 137 16.36 8.24 5.39
N ARG A 138 15.16 8.21 4.83
CA ARG A 138 14.45 6.98 4.49
C ARG A 138 14.95 6.42 3.16
N ILE A 139 15.75 5.39 3.22
CA ILE A 139 16.33 4.72 2.05
C ILE A 139 15.54 3.48 1.64
N ILE A 140 14.55 3.09 2.42
CA ILE A 140 13.69 1.93 2.16
C ILE A 140 12.22 2.31 2.16
N GLU A 141 11.42 1.50 1.46
CA GLU A 141 9.97 1.43 1.63
C GLU A 141 9.55 -0.03 1.78
N PRO A 142 8.70 -0.35 2.76
CA PRO A 142 8.19 -1.69 2.92
C PRO A 142 7.03 -1.95 1.95
N VAL A 143 6.99 -3.16 1.41
CA VAL A 143 5.84 -3.72 0.70
C VAL A 143 5.40 -4.95 1.48
N PHE A 144 4.20 -4.92 2.01
CA PHE A 144 3.66 -6.04 2.79
C PHE A 144 2.93 -7.01 1.85
N VAL A 145 3.25 -8.29 2.00
CA VAL A 145 2.54 -9.39 1.35
C VAL A 145 1.41 -9.78 2.27
N ILE A 146 0.18 -9.60 1.85
CA ILE A 146 -1.02 -9.78 2.65
C ILE A 146 -1.91 -10.82 1.97
N CYS A 147 -2.44 -11.76 2.74
CA CYS A 147 -3.38 -12.78 2.28
C CYS A 147 -4.42 -13.06 3.36
N ARG A 148 -5.46 -13.84 3.04
CA ARG A 148 -6.38 -14.33 4.06
C ARG A 148 -5.66 -15.30 5.01
N GLU A 149 -6.02 -15.30 6.26
CA GLU A 149 -5.34 -16.07 7.32
C GLU A 149 -5.32 -17.59 7.03
N ASP A 150 -6.37 -18.13 6.45
CA ASP A 150 -6.49 -19.56 6.11
C ASP A 150 -5.93 -19.92 4.72
N GLU A 151 -5.51 -18.94 3.93
CA GLU A 151 -5.08 -19.09 2.53
C GLU A 151 -3.57 -18.88 2.31
N PHE A 152 -2.77 -18.87 3.36
CA PHE A 152 -1.30 -18.71 3.25
C PHE A 152 -0.62 -19.95 2.67
N LYS A 153 -0.83 -20.24 1.39
CA LYS A 153 -0.27 -21.46 0.73
C LYS A 153 0.36 -21.20 -0.62
N THR A 154 0.38 -19.97 -1.11
CA THR A 154 0.72 -19.69 -2.52
C THR A 154 2.13 -19.14 -2.71
N PHE A 155 3.00 -19.21 -1.71
CA PHE A 155 4.37 -18.74 -1.87
C PHE A 155 5.26 -19.84 -2.47
N ASN A 156 5.75 -19.64 -3.71
CA ASN A 156 6.73 -20.53 -4.32
C ASN A 156 8.14 -19.96 -4.14
N ALA A 157 8.86 -20.47 -3.15
CA ALA A 157 10.21 -20.03 -2.81
C ALA A 157 11.31 -20.54 -3.78
N ASN A 158 10.95 -21.34 -4.81
CA ASN A 158 11.92 -21.99 -5.68
C ASN A 158 12.69 -21.05 -6.60
N GLU A 159 12.26 -19.79 -6.71
CA GLU A 159 12.92 -18.76 -7.55
C GLU A 159 13.76 -17.76 -6.74
N GLN A 160 14.04 -18.02 -5.47
CA GLN A 160 14.95 -17.18 -4.71
C GLN A 160 16.35 -17.28 -5.30
N VAL A 161 16.88 -16.15 -5.77
CA VAL A 161 18.29 -16.02 -6.14
C VAL A 161 19.14 -16.32 -4.90
N LYS A 162 19.76 -17.48 -4.84
CA LYS A 162 20.74 -17.81 -3.81
C LYS A 162 21.89 -16.82 -3.96
N SER A 163 22.05 -15.91 -3.02
CA SER A 163 23.24 -15.07 -2.95
C SER A 163 24.41 -16.02 -2.69
N VAL A 164 25.28 -16.19 -3.66
CA VAL A 164 26.55 -16.84 -3.45
C VAL A 164 27.40 -15.86 -2.66
N SER A 165 27.60 -16.09 -1.38
CA SER A 165 28.61 -15.37 -0.63
C SER A 165 29.96 -15.70 -1.27
N LYS A 166 30.59 -14.73 -1.91
CA LYS A 166 32.00 -14.84 -2.24
C LYS A 166 32.75 -14.74 -0.91
N THR A 167 33.00 -15.87 -0.28
CA THR A 167 34.09 -15.97 0.67
C THR A 167 35.37 -15.83 -0.11
N GLY A 168 35.91 -14.61 -0.13
CA GLY A 168 37.29 -14.36 -0.52
C GLY A 168 38.18 -14.47 0.69
#